data_ab7fd0c0a428c11a9e24912242a27941
#
_entry.id   ab7fd0c0a428c11a9e24912242a27941
#
_cell.length_a   1.000
_cell.length_b   1.000
_cell.length_c   1.000
_cell.angle_alpha   90.00
_cell.angle_beta   90.00
_cell.angle_gamma   90.00
#
_symmetry.space_group_name_H-M   'P 1'
#
loop_
_entity.id
_entity.type
_entity.pdbx_description
1 polymer ?
#
loop_
_entity_poly.entity_id
_entity_poly.type
_entity_poly.pdbx_seq_one_letter_code
_entity_poly.pdbx_strand_id
1 'polypeptide(L)'
;MKKIYLLLFLFSILSLISCEKQASTSQSLDPNPRKFDDIITLISADTISIPIGQRTNVFSKYISKARIKGKDYLGLVNENTNHLEFYALSDDAESFSIKFQQEGPNGVRTIKAFEVMSDSTLLIGSSWRCELYVTDFSGNVLQRINSMEVEREDKKPFVQLYYTNQPLIYNQTKNTTFTFAAGDQDYNSPSLWSGTYFMKFTHGDRPQMEHVLNLPSHLSPLVYSAFFSHTSHLLKGDDQLIVCLPFLNDLLIYNIDSEALTYAAAGHSGHGDILPLDNPSPYHDEQEYLESNSYREIAYDNETGYLYRFAYEGVDYKDLDGVRKNWDNKKPSIIILDKEMNKVGEYHLPVDQFYTRMFFTYQGKLYVSINHPDNNPSEDELIFVGLRPIHKL
;
A
#
# COMPACT_ATOMS: atom_id res chain seq x y z
N MET A 1 -16.68 64.94 -15.43
CA MET A 1 -17.18 63.99 -14.41
C MET A 1 -17.84 62.72 -14.99
N LYS A 2 -18.63 62.76 -16.05
CA LYS A 2 -19.28 61.57 -16.63
C LYS A 2 -18.33 60.48 -17.21
N LYS A 3 -17.11 60.77 -17.62
CA LYS A 3 -16.15 59.81 -18.16
C LYS A 3 -15.45 58.96 -17.09
N ILE A 4 -15.36 59.41 -15.83
CA ILE A 4 -14.70 58.71 -14.75
C ILE A 4 -15.60 57.58 -14.20
N TYR A 5 -16.92 57.79 -14.18
CA TYR A 5 -17.85 56.74 -13.72
C TYR A 5 -17.97 55.56 -14.68
N LEU A 6 -17.74 55.81 -15.99
CA LEU A 6 -17.75 54.74 -17.00
C LEU A 6 -16.51 53.84 -16.89
N LEU A 7 -15.36 54.37 -16.50
CA LEU A 7 -14.13 53.59 -16.29
C LEU A 7 -14.20 52.74 -15.02
N LEU A 8 -14.79 53.28 -13.96
CA LEU A 8 -14.99 52.53 -12.70
C LEU A 8 -16.03 51.39 -12.84
N PHE A 9 -17.04 51.60 -13.70
CA PHE A 9 -18.04 50.56 -13.97
C PHE A 9 -17.47 49.44 -14.84
N LEU A 10 -16.60 49.74 -15.80
CA LEU A 10 -15.89 48.72 -16.57
C LEU A 10 -14.88 47.92 -15.74
N PHE A 11 -14.23 48.54 -14.75
CA PHE A 11 -13.32 47.82 -13.85
C PHE A 11 -14.04 46.89 -12.87
N SER A 12 -15.27 47.25 -12.47
CA SER A 12 -16.08 46.39 -11.59
C SER A 12 -16.68 45.19 -12.32
N ILE A 13 -16.91 45.26 -13.63
CA ILE A 13 -17.38 44.13 -14.45
C ILE A 13 -16.24 43.16 -14.76
N LEU A 14 -14.99 43.63 -14.92
CA LEU A 14 -13.81 42.78 -15.13
C LEU A 14 -13.40 42.01 -13.89
N SER A 15 -13.75 42.47 -12.68
CA SER A 15 -13.49 41.73 -11.41
C SER A 15 -14.49 40.65 -11.12
N LEU A 16 -15.62 40.54 -11.82
CA LEU A 16 -16.63 39.50 -11.66
C LEU A 16 -16.41 38.27 -12.58
N ILE A 17 -15.46 38.33 -13.51
CA ILE A 17 -15.20 37.24 -14.45
C ILE A 17 -14.04 36.35 -13.99
N SER A 18 -13.38 36.64 -12.86
CA SER A 18 -12.22 35.90 -12.36
C SER A 18 -12.50 35.07 -11.12
N CYS A 19 -13.56 34.30 -11.16
CA CYS A 19 -13.73 33.21 -10.20
C CYS A 19 -14.43 32.03 -10.86
N GLU A 20 -13.91 31.59 -12.02
CA GLU A 20 -14.05 30.17 -12.33
C GLU A 20 -13.16 29.43 -11.33
N LYS A 21 -13.79 28.82 -10.34
CA LYS A 21 -13.17 27.72 -9.60
C LYS A 21 -12.65 26.73 -10.66
N GLN A 22 -11.36 26.73 -10.92
CA GLN A 22 -10.74 25.55 -11.49
C GLN A 22 -10.99 24.43 -10.48
N ALA A 23 -12.10 23.73 -10.67
CA ALA A 23 -12.21 22.40 -10.14
C ALA A 23 -11.01 21.65 -10.73
N SER A 24 -9.99 21.42 -9.93
CA SER A 24 -8.89 20.54 -10.31
C SER A 24 -9.47 19.14 -10.38
N THR A 25 -10.05 18.81 -11.52
CA THR A 25 -10.39 17.42 -11.83
C THR A 25 -9.08 16.64 -11.74
N SER A 26 -9.05 15.57 -10.96
CA SER A 26 -7.98 14.58 -11.01
C SER A 26 -8.03 13.94 -12.40
N GLN A 27 -7.46 14.63 -13.39
CA GLN A 27 -7.37 14.07 -14.72
C GLN A 27 -6.44 12.87 -14.67
N SER A 28 -6.83 11.78 -15.33
CA SER A 28 -5.91 10.68 -15.61
C SER A 28 -4.62 11.27 -16.15
N LEU A 29 -3.50 10.88 -15.55
CA LEU A 29 -2.16 11.35 -15.95
C LEU A 29 -1.72 10.70 -17.27
N ASP A 30 -2.38 9.62 -17.68
CA ASP A 30 -2.22 9.04 -19.01
C ASP A 30 -3.01 9.87 -20.02
N PRO A 31 -2.34 10.65 -20.89
CA PRO A 31 -2.99 11.50 -21.89
C PRO A 31 -3.75 10.69 -22.95
N ASN A 32 -3.62 9.36 -22.93
CA ASN A 32 -4.24 8.47 -23.91
C ASN A 32 -4.86 7.25 -23.18
N PRO A 33 -6.03 7.43 -22.51
CA PRO A 33 -6.66 6.32 -21.80
C PRO A 33 -6.89 5.17 -22.77
N ARG A 34 -6.14 4.08 -22.58
CA ARG A 34 -6.22 2.91 -23.44
C ARG A 34 -7.61 2.32 -23.31
N LYS A 35 -8.20 1.97 -24.44
CA LYS A 35 -9.48 1.27 -24.43
C LYS A 35 -9.33 -0.01 -23.61
N PHE A 36 -10.12 -0.11 -22.57
CA PHE A 36 -10.14 -1.26 -21.69
C PHE A 36 -10.84 -2.44 -22.41
N ASP A 37 -10.13 -3.52 -22.56
CA ASP A 37 -10.67 -4.79 -23.06
C ASP A 37 -10.90 -5.71 -21.85
N ASP A 38 -12.15 -5.83 -21.42
CA ASP A 38 -12.55 -6.63 -20.25
C ASP A 38 -12.55 -8.16 -20.61
N ILE A 39 -11.35 -8.71 -20.79
CA ILE A 39 -11.13 -10.08 -21.27
C ILE A 39 -10.74 -11.08 -20.17
N ILE A 40 -10.34 -10.60 -18.99
CA ILE A 40 -9.93 -11.45 -17.87
C ILE A 40 -10.92 -11.27 -16.70
N THR A 41 -11.22 -12.38 -16.04
CA THR A 41 -11.96 -12.40 -14.78
C THR A 41 -11.28 -13.33 -13.78
N LEU A 42 -11.74 -13.32 -12.53
CA LEU A 42 -11.25 -14.21 -11.48
C LEU A 42 -12.33 -15.27 -11.18
N ILE A 43 -11.87 -16.49 -10.89
CA ILE A 43 -12.72 -17.54 -10.32
C ILE A 43 -12.10 -18.07 -9.04
N SER A 44 -12.94 -18.46 -8.10
CA SER A 44 -12.48 -19.20 -6.92
C SER A 44 -11.94 -20.57 -7.37
N ALA A 45 -10.72 -20.91 -6.99
CA ALA A 45 -10.02 -22.12 -7.41
C ALA A 45 -9.86 -23.12 -6.27
N ASP A 46 -9.29 -22.68 -5.14
CA ASP A 46 -9.01 -23.51 -3.96
C ASP A 46 -8.99 -22.64 -2.71
N THR A 47 -8.71 -23.30 -1.59
CA THR A 47 -8.62 -22.64 -0.27
C THR A 47 -7.38 -23.16 0.45
N ILE A 48 -6.63 -22.23 1.05
CA ILE A 48 -5.55 -22.55 1.97
C ILE A 48 -6.05 -22.24 3.38
N SER A 49 -6.03 -23.26 4.28
CA SER A 49 -6.27 -23.10 5.71
C SER A 49 -4.95 -23.30 6.45
N ILE A 50 -4.60 -22.34 7.28
CA ILE A 50 -3.36 -22.30 8.05
C ILE A 50 -3.74 -22.30 9.53
N PRO A 51 -3.49 -23.40 10.28
CA PRO A 51 -3.68 -23.41 11.71
C PRO A 51 -2.69 -22.45 12.38
N ILE A 52 -3.20 -21.61 13.28
CA ILE A 52 -2.40 -20.63 14.01
C ILE A 52 -2.46 -20.89 15.52
N GLY A 53 -1.46 -20.36 16.23
CA GLY A 53 -1.40 -20.49 17.68
C GLY A 53 -2.36 -19.53 18.39
N GLN A 54 -2.80 -19.90 19.61
CA GLN A 54 -3.74 -19.12 20.43
C GLN A 54 -3.36 -17.65 20.70
N ARG A 55 -2.11 -17.26 20.44
CA ARG A 55 -1.62 -15.89 20.62
C ARG A 55 -1.41 -15.16 19.31
N THR A 56 -1.72 -15.80 18.21
CA THR A 56 -1.60 -15.20 16.87
C THR A 56 -2.89 -14.46 16.55
N ASN A 57 -2.76 -13.23 16.09
CA ASN A 57 -3.91 -12.42 15.72
C ASN A 57 -4.33 -12.75 14.27
N VAL A 58 -5.56 -13.22 14.08
CA VAL A 58 -6.14 -13.48 12.75
C VAL A 58 -6.26 -12.21 11.87
N PHE A 59 -6.12 -11.03 12.47
CA PHE A 59 -6.10 -9.73 11.79
C PHE A 59 -4.68 -9.12 11.82
N SER A 60 -3.66 -9.94 11.55
CA SER A 60 -2.30 -9.43 11.49
C SER A 60 -2.20 -8.26 10.48
N LYS A 61 -1.46 -7.23 10.88
CA LYS A 61 -1.26 -6.05 10.03
C LYS A 61 -0.20 -6.28 8.96
N TYR A 62 0.63 -7.31 9.12
CA TYR A 62 1.72 -7.58 8.22
C TYR A 62 1.86 -9.08 7.95
N ILE A 63 1.57 -9.46 6.73
CA ILE A 63 1.89 -10.76 6.17
C ILE A 63 2.69 -10.57 4.88
N SER A 64 3.58 -11.49 4.57
CA SER A 64 4.33 -11.52 3.31
C SER A 64 4.67 -12.94 2.91
N LYS A 65 4.57 -13.24 1.60
CA LYS A 65 5.12 -14.49 1.08
C LYS A 65 6.64 -14.42 1.14
N ALA A 66 7.26 -15.48 1.60
CA ALA A 66 8.70 -15.63 1.72
C ALA A 66 9.19 -16.92 1.08
N ARG A 67 10.38 -16.91 0.48
CA ARG A 67 11.06 -18.10 0.00
C ARG A 67 12.36 -18.28 0.77
N ILE A 68 12.49 -19.42 1.47
CA ILE A 68 13.62 -19.72 2.36
C ILE A 68 14.12 -21.12 1.99
N LYS A 69 15.39 -21.23 1.61
CA LYS A 69 16.03 -22.50 1.18
C LYS A 69 15.22 -23.24 0.13
N GLY A 70 14.66 -22.49 -0.82
CA GLY A 70 13.85 -23.02 -1.92
C GLY A 70 12.42 -23.41 -1.59
N LYS A 71 11.97 -23.25 -0.34
CA LYS A 71 10.61 -23.55 0.14
C LYS A 71 9.80 -22.29 0.33
N ASP A 72 8.49 -22.34 0.05
CA ASP A 72 7.58 -21.21 0.13
C ASP A 72 6.84 -21.19 1.48
N TYR A 73 6.77 -20.01 2.07
CA TYR A 73 6.12 -19.75 3.36
C TYR A 73 5.24 -18.50 3.26
N LEU A 74 4.20 -18.48 4.08
CA LEU A 74 3.53 -17.25 4.48
C LEU A 74 4.13 -16.81 5.82
N GLY A 75 4.84 -15.69 5.81
CA GLY A 75 5.35 -15.08 7.02
C GLY A 75 4.33 -14.11 7.63
N LEU A 76 4.22 -14.11 8.93
CA LEU A 76 3.29 -13.28 9.71
C LEU A 76 4.02 -12.62 10.86
N VAL A 77 3.80 -11.32 11.05
CA VAL A 77 4.29 -10.60 12.23
C VAL A 77 3.28 -10.70 13.36
N ASN A 78 3.69 -11.35 14.45
CA ASN A 78 2.93 -11.41 15.69
C ASN A 78 3.47 -10.37 16.67
N GLU A 79 2.87 -9.16 16.63
CA GLU A 79 3.28 -8.04 17.48
C GLU A 79 3.09 -8.32 18.98
N ASN A 80 2.06 -9.10 19.34
CA ASN A 80 1.71 -9.39 20.74
C ASN A 80 2.79 -10.18 21.47
N THR A 81 3.46 -11.07 20.74
CA THR A 81 4.47 -11.97 21.31
C THR A 81 5.89 -11.66 20.82
N ASN A 82 6.02 -10.70 19.93
CA ASN A 82 7.27 -10.34 19.24
C ASN A 82 7.89 -11.53 18.50
N HIS A 83 7.04 -12.29 17.79
CA HIS A 83 7.46 -13.41 16.96
C HIS A 83 7.25 -13.07 15.48
N LEU A 84 8.12 -13.64 14.66
CA LEU A 84 7.90 -13.80 13.24
C LEU A 84 7.57 -15.27 13.00
N GLU A 85 6.38 -15.53 12.51
CA GLU A 85 5.84 -16.88 12.29
C GLU A 85 5.86 -17.19 10.81
N PHE A 86 6.42 -18.32 10.42
CA PHE A 86 6.49 -18.81 9.03
C PHE A 86 5.65 -20.07 8.92
N TYR A 87 4.57 -19.98 8.16
CA TYR A 87 3.67 -21.09 7.88
C TYR A 87 4.00 -21.67 6.50
N ALA A 88 4.24 -22.97 6.45
CA ALA A 88 4.57 -23.67 5.21
C ALA A 88 3.40 -23.61 4.22
N LEU A 89 3.70 -23.19 2.97
CA LEU A 89 2.76 -23.22 1.86
C LEU A 89 2.94 -24.44 0.95
N SER A 90 4.00 -25.22 1.17
CA SER A 90 4.32 -26.46 0.44
C SER A 90 4.40 -27.65 1.40
N ASP A 91 3.97 -28.82 0.94
CA ASP A 91 3.90 -30.05 1.74
C ASP A 91 5.26 -30.57 2.25
N ASP A 92 6.36 -30.15 1.59
CA ASP A 92 7.72 -30.53 1.93
C ASP A 92 8.40 -29.59 2.95
N ALA A 93 7.67 -28.59 3.44
CA ALA A 93 8.13 -27.60 4.40
C ALA A 93 7.46 -27.77 5.76
N GLU A 94 8.17 -27.39 6.81
CA GLU A 94 7.64 -27.33 8.17
C GLU A 94 7.50 -25.86 8.61
N SER A 95 6.38 -25.54 9.27
CA SER A 95 6.17 -24.23 9.87
C SER A 95 7.10 -24.03 11.06
N PHE A 96 7.58 -22.81 11.25
CA PHE A 96 8.46 -22.44 12.35
C PHE A 96 8.24 -21.00 12.78
N SER A 97 8.79 -20.62 13.93
CA SER A 97 8.75 -19.24 14.40
C SER A 97 10.09 -18.78 14.96
N ILE A 98 10.32 -17.48 14.89
CA ILE A 98 11.49 -16.81 15.43
C ILE A 98 11.01 -15.84 16.49
N LYS A 99 11.50 -16.00 17.71
CA LYS A 99 11.23 -15.09 18.82
C LYS A 99 12.32 -14.02 18.86
N PHE A 100 11.91 -12.75 18.84
CA PHE A 100 12.84 -11.64 19.00
C PHE A 100 12.79 -11.06 20.41
N GLN A 101 13.96 -10.73 20.95
CA GLN A 101 14.06 -10.00 22.19
C GLN A 101 13.67 -8.54 21.96
N GLN A 102 12.98 -7.94 22.92
CA GLN A 102 12.63 -6.52 22.83
C GLN A 102 13.77 -5.60 23.29
N GLU A 103 14.59 -6.09 24.20
CA GLU A 103 15.68 -5.33 24.83
C GLU A 103 17.00 -6.11 24.82
N GLY A 104 18.09 -5.43 25.14
CA GLY A 104 19.42 -6.00 25.16
C GLY A 104 20.17 -5.94 23.84
N PRO A 105 21.34 -6.58 23.73
CA PRO A 105 22.19 -6.50 22.52
C PRO A 105 21.50 -7.04 21.28
N ASN A 106 20.68 -8.06 21.41
CA ASN A 106 19.86 -8.65 20.33
C ASN A 106 18.41 -8.12 20.31
N GLY A 107 18.12 -7.04 21.06
CA GLY A 107 16.78 -6.46 21.08
C GLY A 107 16.43 -5.77 19.77
N VAL A 108 15.31 -6.15 19.17
CA VAL A 108 14.74 -5.52 17.96
C VAL A 108 13.45 -4.75 18.27
N ARG A 109 13.18 -4.50 19.58
CA ARG A 109 11.94 -3.85 20.02
C ARG A 109 10.70 -4.62 19.53
N THR A 110 9.63 -3.90 19.17
CA THR A 110 8.45 -4.49 18.56
C THR A 110 8.66 -4.58 17.06
N ILE A 111 8.66 -5.81 16.52
CA ILE A 111 8.71 -6.04 15.10
C ILE A 111 7.41 -5.57 14.43
N LYS A 112 7.54 -4.96 13.26
CA LYS A 112 6.41 -4.45 12.46
C LYS A 112 6.39 -4.98 11.04
N ALA A 113 7.56 -5.30 10.51
CA ALA A 113 7.74 -5.82 9.17
C ALA A 113 8.96 -6.74 9.11
N PHE A 114 9.00 -7.54 8.08
CA PHE A 114 10.18 -8.34 7.74
C PHE A 114 10.32 -8.50 6.24
N GLU A 115 11.55 -8.81 5.81
CA GLU A 115 11.85 -9.26 4.45
C GLU A 115 12.98 -10.29 4.52
N VAL A 116 12.92 -11.31 3.64
CA VAL A 116 13.98 -12.32 3.55
C VAL A 116 15.07 -11.82 2.61
N MET A 117 16.25 -11.52 3.17
CA MET A 117 17.39 -11.07 2.36
C MET A 117 18.16 -12.24 1.71
N SER A 118 18.24 -13.35 2.42
CA SER A 118 18.92 -14.57 1.96
C SER A 118 18.45 -15.79 2.74
N ASP A 119 18.93 -16.98 2.41
CA ASP A 119 18.68 -18.22 3.17
C ASP A 119 19.17 -18.19 4.63
N SER A 120 19.90 -17.17 5.03
CA SER A 120 20.49 -17.04 6.38
C SER A 120 20.16 -15.73 7.08
N THR A 121 19.59 -14.75 6.39
CA THR A 121 19.38 -13.40 6.93
C THR A 121 18.02 -12.83 6.63
N LEU A 122 17.53 -12.07 7.60
CA LEU A 122 16.27 -11.35 7.57
C LEU A 122 16.51 -9.84 7.77
N LEU A 123 15.73 -9.04 7.11
CA LEU A 123 15.59 -7.62 7.43
C LEU A 123 14.32 -7.44 8.27
N ILE A 124 14.43 -6.80 9.41
CA ILE A 124 13.33 -6.52 10.33
C ILE A 124 13.12 -5.02 10.43
N GLY A 125 11.88 -4.57 10.28
CA GLY A 125 11.48 -3.18 10.45
C GLY A 125 10.79 -2.96 11.80
N SER A 126 11.15 -1.84 12.47
CA SER A 126 10.48 -1.33 13.68
C SER A 126 10.08 0.12 13.46
N SER A 127 8.79 0.44 13.56
CA SER A 127 8.25 1.73 13.13
C SER A 127 8.56 2.91 14.05
N TRP A 128 8.56 2.69 15.36
CA TRP A 128 8.59 3.80 16.35
C TRP A 128 9.88 4.63 16.39
N ARG A 129 11.00 4.08 15.88
CA ARG A 129 12.27 4.78 15.80
C ARG A 129 12.94 4.71 14.45
N CYS A 130 12.18 4.30 13.44
CA CYS A 130 12.73 4.12 12.09
C CYS A 130 13.98 3.24 12.09
N GLU A 131 13.96 2.16 12.88
CA GLU A 131 15.07 1.22 12.99
C GLU A 131 14.86 0.02 12.06
N LEU A 132 15.92 -0.33 11.34
CA LEU A 132 16.01 -1.56 10.58
C LEU A 132 17.09 -2.44 11.22
N TYR A 133 16.85 -3.74 11.23
CA TYR A 133 17.78 -4.73 11.78
C TYR A 133 18.01 -5.83 10.76
N VAL A 134 19.26 -6.12 10.47
CA VAL A 134 19.64 -7.37 9.81
C VAL A 134 19.83 -8.42 10.90
N THR A 135 19.11 -9.54 10.81
CA THR A 135 19.16 -10.63 11.79
C THR A 135 19.41 -11.97 11.11
N ASP A 136 19.86 -12.95 11.86
CA ASP A 136 19.80 -14.34 11.44
C ASP A 136 18.46 -14.98 11.79
N PHE A 137 18.23 -16.22 11.34
CA PHE A 137 17.02 -16.98 11.66
C PHE A 137 16.97 -17.52 13.12
N SER A 138 18.02 -17.28 13.92
CA SER A 138 18.01 -17.51 15.36
C SER A 138 17.60 -16.26 16.16
N GLY A 139 17.34 -15.15 15.49
CA GLY A 139 16.97 -13.86 16.11
C GLY A 139 18.17 -13.05 16.63
N ASN A 140 19.39 -13.40 16.26
CA ASN A 140 20.56 -12.61 16.59
C ASN A 140 20.67 -11.39 15.66
N VAL A 141 20.90 -10.22 16.25
CA VAL A 141 21.11 -8.99 15.46
C VAL A 141 22.54 -8.96 14.92
N LEU A 142 22.68 -8.98 13.59
CA LEU A 142 23.95 -8.87 12.88
C LEU A 142 24.32 -7.42 12.59
N GLN A 143 23.31 -6.59 12.27
CA GLN A 143 23.49 -5.17 12.00
C GLN A 143 22.26 -4.40 12.48
N ARG A 144 22.47 -3.22 13.03
CA ARG A 144 21.43 -2.27 13.40
C ARG A 144 21.61 -1.00 12.59
N ILE A 145 20.54 -0.56 11.95
CA ILE A 145 20.50 0.65 11.12
C ILE A 145 19.46 1.58 11.75
N ASN A 146 19.90 2.64 12.40
CA ASN A 146 19.02 3.69 12.84
C ASN A 146 18.91 4.72 11.71
N SER A 147 17.79 4.71 11.03
CA SER A 147 17.59 5.56 9.85
C SER A 147 17.56 7.06 10.20
N MET A 148 17.35 7.42 11.46
CA MET A 148 17.46 8.81 11.93
C MET A 148 18.91 9.27 12.07
N GLU A 149 19.87 8.35 12.21
CA GLU A 149 21.29 8.62 12.34
C GLU A 149 22.06 8.50 11.04
N VAL A 150 21.46 7.91 10.00
CA VAL A 150 22.06 7.84 8.68
C VAL A 150 22.11 9.24 8.08
N GLU A 151 23.27 9.61 7.53
CA GLU A 151 23.47 10.92 6.92
C GLU A 151 22.52 11.14 5.75
N ARG A 152 21.82 12.28 5.76
CA ARG A 152 20.87 12.69 4.74
C ARG A 152 21.04 14.18 4.45
N GLU A 153 20.85 14.55 3.20
CA GLU A 153 20.92 15.95 2.79
C GLU A 153 19.78 16.79 3.36
N ASP A 154 18.56 16.22 3.40
CA ASP A 154 17.35 16.98 3.74
C ASP A 154 17.04 17.08 5.24
N LYS A 155 17.57 16.16 6.06
CA LYS A 155 17.38 16.08 7.54
C LYS A 155 15.91 16.16 7.99
N LYS A 156 14.95 15.88 7.09
CA LYS A 156 13.53 15.93 7.43
C LYS A 156 13.15 14.75 8.32
N PRO A 157 12.33 14.96 9.36
CA PRO A 157 11.79 13.86 10.13
C PRO A 157 10.87 13.03 9.24
N PHE A 158 10.78 11.74 9.52
CA PHE A 158 9.88 10.83 8.81
C PHE A 158 9.44 9.70 9.73
N VAL A 159 8.30 9.11 9.39
CA VAL A 159 7.75 7.93 10.06
C VAL A 159 7.68 6.80 9.06
N GLN A 160 8.26 5.66 9.40
CA GLN A 160 8.10 4.43 8.63
C GLN A 160 6.83 3.72 9.08
N LEU A 161 5.97 3.40 8.12
CA LEU A 161 4.76 2.63 8.35
C LEU A 161 4.88 1.30 7.63
N TYR A 162 4.44 0.23 8.30
CA TYR A 162 4.51 -1.12 7.79
C TYR A 162 3.16 -1.81 7.90
N TYR A 163 2.65 -2.25 6.76
CA TYR A 163 1.44 -3.04 6.59
C TYR A 163 1.66 -4.02 5.44
N THR A 164 0.78 -4.98 5.27
CA THR A 164 0.83 -5.92 4.14
C THR A 164 0.93 -5.20 2.79
N ASN A 165 0.21 -4.10 2.64
CA ASN A 165 0.25 -3.27 1.43
C ASN A 165 1.37 -2.21 1.40
N GLN A 166 2.10 -2.05 2.50
CA GLN A 166 3.29 -1.20 2.62
C GLN A 166 4.48 -2.05 3.07
N PRO A 167 4.90 -3.02 2.27
CA PRO A 167 5.94 -3.96 2.67
C PRO A 167 7.29 -3.28 2.77
N LEU A 168 8.14 -3.87 3.58
CA LEU A 168 9.57 -3.67 3.49
C LEU A 168 10.05 -4.47 2.28
N ILE A 169 10.71 -3.82 1.32
CA ILE A 169 11.14 -4.46 0.07
C ILE A 169 12.66 -4.50 0.02
N TYR A 170 13.24 -5.68 -0.12
CA TYR A 170 14.65 -5.85 -0.37
C TYR A 170 14.92 -6.24 -1.83
N ASN A 171 15.69 -5.43 -2.53
CA ASN A 171 16.19 -5.74 -3.86
C ASN A 171 17.54 -6.42 -3.72
N GLN A 172 17.58 -7.73 -3.90
CA GLN A 172 18.78 -8.53 -3.74
C GLN A 172 19.85 -8.16 -4.78
N THR A 173 19.46 -7.92 -6.02
CA THR A 173 20.39 -7.61 -7.12
C THR A 173 21.15 -6.30 -6.88
N LYS A 174 20.46 -5.31 -6.28
CA LYS A 174 21.04 -3.98 -6.02
C LYS A 174 21.51 -3.81 -4.58
N ASN A 175 21.30 -4.80 -3.72
CA ASN A 175 21.57 -4.73 -2.28
C ASN A 175 20.96 -3.48 -1.63
N THR A 176 19.70 -3.19 -1.99
CA THR A 176 18.96 -2.01 -1.53
C THR A 176 17.62 -2.38 -0.92
N THR A 177 17.18 -1.58 0.03
CA THR A 177 15.84 -1.71 0.65
C THR A 177 15.02 -0.47 0.34
N PHE A 178 13.77 -0.69 -0.03
CA PHE A 178 12.76 0.37 -0.17
C PHE A 178 11.74 0.24 0.95
N THR A 179 11.36 1.38 1.52
CA THR A 179 10.31 1.46 2.52
C THR A 179 9.52 2.75 2.33
N PHE A 180 8.23 2.68 2.60
CA PHE A 180 7.40 3.88 2.68
C PHE A 180 7.84 4.71 3.89
N ALA A 181 8.01 6.01 3.67
CA ALA A 181 8.42 6.95 4.69
C ALA A 181 7.61 8.23 4.56
N ALA A 182 6.53 8.33 5.32
CA ALA A 182 5.76 9.57 5.39
C ALA A 182 6.56 10.64 6.13
N GLY A 183 6.52 11.89 5.64
CA GLY A 183 7.03 13.02 6.41
C GLY A 183 6.25 13.15 7.73
N ASP A 184 6.95 13.54 8.81
CA ASP A 184 6.31 13.91 10.08
C ASP A 184 5.69 15.29 9.91
N GLN A 185 4.55 15.35 9.27
CA GLN A 185 3.85 16.59 8.94
C GLN A 185 2.39 16.49 9.37
N ASP A 186 1.79 17.66 9.58
CA ASP A 186 0.36 17.76 9.83
C ASP A 186 -0.40 17.13 8.64
N TYR A 187 -1.18 16.10 8.92
CA TYR A 187 -1.98 15.37 7.93
C TYR A 187 -2.97 16.27 7.17
N ASN A 188 -3.31 17.41 7.73
CA ASN A 188 -4.17 18.41 7.10
C ASN A 188 -3.38 19.42 6.25
N SER A 189 -2.09 19.23 6.08
CA SER A 189 -1.25 20.14 5.31
C SER A 189 -1.08 19.66 3.88
N PRO A 190 -1.21 20.55 2.87
CA PRO A 190 -0.85 20.24 1.49
C PRO A 190 0.58 19.73 1.34
N SER A 191 1.46 20.08 2.28
CA SER A 191 2.85 19.64 2.29
C SER A 191 3.00 18.11 2.50
N LEU A 192 2.00 17.44 3.06
CA LEU A 192 2.00 15.97 3.13
C LEU A 192 2.11 15.36 1.73
N TRP A 193 1.50 15.96 0.72
CA TRP A 193 1.42 15.45 -0.64
C TRP A 193 2.51 16.04 -1.57
N SER A 194 3.40 16.90 -1.05
CA SER A 194 4.49 17.52 -1.79
C SER A 194 5.86 16.91 -1.55
N GLY A 195 5.93 15.90 -0.69
CA GLY A 195 7.19 15.29 -0.28
C GLY A 195 7.59 14.07 -1.11
N THR A 196 8.74 13.53 -0.76
CA THR A 196 9.17 12.19 -1.17
C THR A 196 8.58 11.16 -0.23
N TYR A 197 8.08 10.07 -0.80
CA TYR A 197 7.34 9.06 -0.03
C TYR A 197 8.12 7.78 0.20
N PHE A 198 9.28 7.64 -0.42
CA PHE A 198 10.08 6.43 -0.30
C PHE A 198 11.50 6.73 0.14
N MET A 199 11.97 5.88 1.01
CA MET A 199 13.36 5.82 1.43
C MET A 199 14.01 4.61 0.78
N LYS A 200 15.14 4.83 0.13
CA LYS A 200 16.03 3.80 -0.38
C LYS A 200 17.23 3.69 0.54
N PHE A 201 17.47 2.50 1.05
CA PHE A 201 18.67 2.17 1.82
C PHE A 201 19.58 1.34 0.97
N THR A 202 20.84 1.75 0.82
CA THR A 202 21.90 0.92 0.26
C THR A 202 22.66 0.26 1.40
N HIS A 203 22.66 -1.08 1.42
CA HIS A 203 23.34 -1.86 2.45
C HIS A 203 24.83 -1.92 2.19
N GLY A 204 25.63 -2.02 3.25
CA GLY A 204 27.08 -2.09 3.21
C GLY A 204 27.71 -1.71 4.54
N ASP A 205 29.02 -1.59 4.57
CA ASP A 205 29.78 -1.18 5.77
C ASP A 205 29.39 0.24 6.23
N ARG A 206 29.01 1.08 5.30
CA ARG A 206 28.46 2.42 5.53
C ARG A 206 27.12 2.52 4.82
N PRO A 207 26.01 2.22 5.49
CA PRO A 207 24.69 2.34 4.91
C PRO A 207 24.44 3.77 4.43
N GLN A 208 23.88 3.89 3.25
CA GLN A 208 23.43 5.17 2.71
C GLN A 208 21.92 5.19 2.63
N MET A 209 21.35 6.37 2.78
CA MET A 209 19.92 6.57 2.71
C MET A 209 19.60 7.77 1.85
N GLU A 210 18.69 7.60 0.92
CA GLU A 210 18.22 8.66 0.06
C GLU A 210 16.70 8.61 -0.09
N HIS A 211 16.12 9.78 -0.29
CA HIS A 211 14.72 9.89 -0.66
C HIS A 211 14.59 9.65 -2.17
N VAL A 212 13.65 8.79 -2.54
CA VAL A 212 13.34 8.50 -3.93
C VAL A 212 11.85 8.72 -4.20
N LEU A 213 11.50 8.96 -5.45
CA LEU A 213 10.16 9.20 -5.93
C LEU A 213 9.52 10.47 -5.32
N ASN A 214 9.76 11.59 -5.98
CA ASN A 214 8.99 12.79 -5.74
C ASN A 214 7.59 12.65 -6.36
N LEU A 215 6.56 12.91 -5.57
CA LEU A 215 5.21 12.96 -6.12
C LEU A 215 5.08 14.09 -7.16
N PRO A 216 4.23 13.89 -8.17
CA PRO A 216 3.97 14.92 -9.18
C PRO A 216 3.54 16.23 -8.54
N SER A 217 4.14 17.34 -8.98
CA SER A 217 3.93 18.67 -8.37
C SER A 217 2.48 19.17 -8.39
N HIS A 218 1.66 18.68 -9.35
CA HIS A 218 0.24 19.04 -9.42
C HIS A 218 -0.59 18.43 -8.27
N LEU A 219 -0.09 17.41 -7.55
CA LEU A 219 -0.72 16.86 -6.35
C LEU A 219 -0.41 17.71 -5.11
N SER A 220 0.67 18.48 -5.14
CA SER A 220 1.16 19.28 -4.01
C SER A 220 0.15 20.28 -3.40
N PRO A 221 -0.71 20.97 -4.18
CA PRO A 221 -1.67 21.91 -3.61
C PRO A 221 -2.96 21.23 -3.08
N LEU A 222 -3.10 19.93 -3.30
CA LEU A 222 -4.32 19.21 -2.99
C LEU A 222 -4.24 18.65 -1.57
N VAL A 223 -5.36 18.68 -0.85
CA VAL A 223 -5.51 18.07 0.47
C VAL A 223 -6.52 16.94 0.35
N TYR A 224 -6.13 15.76 0.81
CA TYR A 224 -7.00 14.62 0.90
C TYR A 224 -7.13 14.19 2.36
N SER A 225 -8.14 13.37 2.67
CA SER A 225 -8.27 12.75 3.99
C SER A 225 -6.95 12.10 4.42
N ALA A 226 -6.58 12.22 5.68
CA ALA A 226 -5.39 11.56 6.23
C ALA A 226 -5.42 10.03 6.02
N PHE A 227 -6.59 9.44 5.94
CA PHE A 227 -6.76 8.01 5.62
C PHE A 227 -6.27 7.64 4.20
N PHE A 228 -6.17 8.61 3.29
CA PHE A 228 -5.54 8.42 1.98
C PHE A 228 -4.02 8.40 2.01
N SER A 229 -3.38 8.64 3.16
CA SER A 229 -1.91 8.51 3.32
C SER A 229 -1.43 7.06 3.24
N HIS A 230 -2.32 6.08 3.36
CA HIS A 230 -1.99 4.66 3.26
C HIS A 230 -1.77 4.23 1.79
N THR A 231 -0.65 4.62 1.23
CA THR A 231 -0.22 4.19 -0.10
C THR A 231 0.10 2.70 -0.10
N SER A 232 0.03 2.06 -1.26
CA SER A 232 0.49 0.69 -1.44
C SER A 232 1.64 0.66 -2.45
N HIS A 233 2.59 -0.25 -2.26
CA HIS A 233 3.72 -0.36 -3.17
C HIS A 233 4.25 -1.78 -3.27
N LEU A 234 4.90 -2.06 -4.39
CA LEU A 234 5.60 -3.32 -4.63
C LEU A 234 6.75 -3.11 -5.63
N LEU A 235 7.67 -4.06 -5.65
CA LEU A 235 8.72 -4.12 -6.67
C LEU A 235 8.32 -5.14 -7.75
N LYS A 236 8.32 -4.71 -9.01
CA LYS A 236 8.15 -5.57 -10.18
C LYS A 236 9.48 -5.71 -10.90
N GLY A 237 10.02 -6.92 -10.91
CA GLY A 237 11.39 -7.15 -11.33
C GLY A 237 12.41 -6.47 -10.41
N ASP A 238 13.56 -6.07 -10.95
CA ASP A 238 14.64 -5.46 -10.18
C ASP A 238 14.70 -3.92 -10.30
N ASP A 239 13.82 -3.33 -11.12
CA ASP A 239 13.95 -1.93 -11.53
C ASP A 239 12.66 -1.10 -11.46
N GLN A 240 11.49 -1.70 -11.24
CA GLN A 240 10.22 -0.98 -11.24
C GLN A 240 9.56 -0.98 -9.88
N LEU A 241 9.54 0.16 -9.21
CA LEU A 241 8.73 0.38 -8.02
C LEU A 241 7.34 0.87 -8.47
N ILE A 242 6.30 0.05 -8.22
CA ILE A 242 4.92 0.39 -8.53
C ILE A 242 4.26 0.93 -7.27
N VAL A 243 3.60 2.08 -7.39
CA VAL A 243 2.95 2.76 -6.28
C VAL A 243 1.48 3.04 -6.61
N CYS A 244 0.63 2.65 -5.68
CA CYS A 244 -0.80 2.95 -5.69
C CYS A 244 -1.10 4.04 -4.68
N LEU A 245 -1.48 5.21 -5.15
CA LEU A 245 -2.04 6.25 -4.30
C LEU A 245 -3.55 6.04 -4.18
N PRO A 246 -4.14 6.13 -2.98
CA PRO A 246 -5.54 5.77 -2.77
C PRO A 246 -6.55 6.63 -3.53
N PHE A 247 -6.16 7.81 -3.96
CA PHE A 247 -7.01 8.80 -4.63
C PHE A 247 -6.72 8.98 -6.13
N LEU A 248 -5.72 8.30 -6.68
CA LEU A 248 -5.41 8.37 -8.11
C LEU A 248 -5.99 7.18 -8.87
N ASN A 249 -6.56 7.46 -10.03
CA ASN A 249 -6.99 6.44 -10.96
C ASN A 249 -5.80 5.69 -11.58
N ASP A 250 -4.65 6.34 -11.72
CA ASP A 250 -3.45 5.76 -12.29
C ASP A 250 -2.55 5.14 -11.22
N LEU A 251 -1.77 4.15 -11.62
CA LEU A 251 -0.61 3.67 -10.86
C LEU A 251 0.63 4.48 -11.27
N LEU A 252 1.47 4.79 -10.30
CA LEU A 252 2.79 5.36 -10.55
C LEU A 252 3.79 4.21 -10.75
N ILE A 253 4.60 4.31 -11.79
CA ILE A 253 5.66 3.34 -12.10
C ILE A 253 6.98 4.10 -12.12
N TYR A 254 7.78 3.91 -11.09
CA TYR A 254 9.08 4.53 -10.94
C TYR A 254 10.18 3.55 -11.32
N ASN A 255 10.97 3.88 -12.34
CA ASN A 255 12.14 3.09 -12.69
C ASN A 255 13.32 3.50 -11.81
N ILE A 256 13.86 2.54 -11.05
CA ILE A 256 14.90 2.77 -10.03
C ILE A 256 16.24 3.19 -10.64
N ASP A 257 16.54 2.75 -11.86
CA ASP A 257 17.84 3.00 -12.51
C ASP A 257 17.87 4.35 -13.23
N SER A 258 16.79 4.68 -13.94
CA SER A 258 16.68 5.92 -14.70
C SER A 258 16.01 7.05 -13.93
N GLU A 259 15.45 6.76 -12.75
CA GLU A 259 14.65 7.67 -11.94
C GLU A 259 13.41 8.22 -12.69
N ALA A 260 13.06 7.62 -13.80
CA ALA A 260 11.93 8.02 -14.61
C ALA A 260 10.60 7.58 -13.97
N LEU A 261 9.63 8.49 -13.95
CA LEU A 261 8.28 8.24 -13.50
C LEU A 261 7.34 8.15 -14.71
N THR A 262 6.62 7.04 -14.80
CA THR A 262 5.57 6.82 -15.79
C THR A 262 4.28 6.40 -15.10
N TYR A 263 3.20 6.24 -15.86
CA TYR A 263 1.86 6.00 -15.32
C TYR A 263 1.18 4.87 -16.09
N ALA A 264 0.34 4.13 -15.38
CA ALA A 264 -0.56 3.13 -15.98
C ALA A 264 -1.99 3.42 -15.58
N ALA A 265 -2.88 3.54 -16.57
CA ALA A 265 -4.31 3.71 -16.33
C ALA A 265 -4.88 2.45 -15.66
N ALA A 266 -5.31 2.58 -14.42
CA ALA A 266 -5.76 1.49 -13.57
C ALA A 266 -6.97 1.86 -12.72
N GLY A 267 -7.78 2.82 -13.19
CA GLY A 267 -9.02 3.24 -12.54
C GLY A 267 -10.12 2.18 -12.67
N HIS A 268 -10.98 2.07 -11.66
CA HIS A 268 -12.17 1.24 -11.72
C HIS A 268 -13.24 1.88 -12.61
N SER A 269 -13.90 1.12 -13.47
CA SER A 269 -14.85 1.65 -14.47
C SER A 269 -16.07 2.33 -13.85
N GLY A 270 -16.47 1.92 -12.65
CA GLY A 270 -17.61 2.48 -11.91
C GLY A 270 -17.24 3.62 -10.95
N HIS A 271 -15.95 3.94 -10.80
CA HIS A 271 -15.50 5.03 -9.92
C HIS A 271 -15.35 6.32 -10.71
N GLY A 272 -15.93 7.40 -10.18
CA GLY A 272 -15.56 8.75 -10.61
C GLY A 272 -14.23 9.18 -10.05
N ASP A 273 -13.82 10.41 -10.38
CA ASP A 273 -12.65 11.04 -9.79
C ASP A 273 -12.83 11.22 -8.28
N ILE A 274 -11.77 10.90 -7.53
CA ILE A 274 -11.72 11.13 -6.09
C ILE A 274 -11.25 12.57 -5.90
N LEU A 275 -12.14 13.40 -5.38
CA LEU A 275 -11.88 14.83 -5.25
C LEU A 275 -11.11 15.14 -3.96
N PRO A 276 -10.21 16.14 -3.99
CA PRO A 276 -9.60 16.65 -2.76
C PRO A 276 -10.63 17.35 -1.87
N LEU A 277 -10.30 17.47 -0.60
CA LEU A 277 -11.16 18.09 0.40
C LEU A 277 -11.24 19.61 0.21
N ASP A 278 -12.43 20.18 0.20
CA ASP A 278 -12.64 21.64 0.18
C ASP A 278 -12.24 22.29 1.51
N ASN A 279 -12.51 21.61 2.63
CA ASN A 279 -12.21 22.06 3.99
C ASN A 279 -11.72 20.89 4.83
N PRO A 280 -10.42 20.60 4.85
CA PRO A 280 -9.89 19.50 5.66
C PRO A 280 -10.17 19.77 7.15
N SER A 281 -10.86 18.83 7.79
CA SER A 281 -11.15 18.86 9.21
C SER A 281 -10.91 17.47 9.80
N PRO A 282 -10.12 17.32 10.86
CA PRO A 282 -9.86 16.03 11.48
C PRO A 282 -11.15 15.34 12.01
N TYR A 283 -12.24 16.09 12.16
CA TYR A 283 -13.52 15.54 12.64
C TYR A 283 -14.37 14.88 11.54
N HIS A 284 -14.12 15.21 10.26
CA HIS A 284 -14.86 14.67 9.11
C HIS A 284 -14.02 13.76 8.23
N ASP A 285 -12.74 13.65 8.52
CA ASP A 285 -11.74 12.97 7.70
C ASP A 285 -12.08 11.49 7.45
N GLU A 286 -12.54 10.78 8.49
CA GLU A 286 -12.94 9.39 8.38
C GLU A 286 -14.27 9.22 7.62
N GLN A 287 -15.23 10.09 7.84
CA GLN A 287 -16.50 10.07 7.10
C GLN A 287 -16.25 10.26 5.60
N GLU A 288 -15.47 11.27 5.23
CA GLU A 288 -15.13 11.55 3.83
C GLU A 288 -14.39 10.39 3.17
N TYR A 289 -13.47 9.75 3.90
CA TYR A 289 -12.80 8.54 3.41
C TYR A 289 -13.77 7.38 3.19
N LEU A 290 -14.73 7.16 4.10
CA LEU A 290 -15.70 6.07 3.99
C LEU A 290 -16.67 6.30 2.84
N GLU A 291 -17.15 7.53 2.66
CA GLU A 291 -18.11 7.90 1.63
C GLU A 291 -17.48 8.07 0.23
N SER A 292 -16.16 8.26 0.16
CA SER A 292 -15.43 8.36 -1.11
C SER A 292 -15.04 6.99 -1.65
N ASN A 293 -14.89 6.88 -2.98
CA ASN A 293 -14.19 5.76 -3.59
C ASN A 293 -12.70 5.80 -3.19
N SER A 294 -12.02 4.67 -3.27
CA SER A 294 -10.59 4.63 -2.96
C SER A 294 -9.91 3.43 -3.60
N TYR A 295 -8.58 3.51 -3.71
CA TYR A 295 -7.71 2.40 -4.07
C TYR A 295 -6.76 2.14 -2.92
N ARG A 296 -6.34 0.89 -2.71
CA ARG A 296 -5.47 0.66 -1.56
C ARG A 296 -4.40 -0.40 -1.78
N GLU A 297 -4.79 -1.65 -1.95
CA GLU A 297 -3.85 -2.75 -2.03
C GLU A 297 -3.43 -3.01 -3.48
N ILE A 298 -2.18 -3.43 -3.68
CA ILE A 298 -1.69 -4.00 -4.94
C ILE A 298 -0.93 -5.29 -4.68
N ALA A 299 -1.04 -6.24 -5.59
CA ALA A 299 -0.28 -7.48 -5.59
C ALA A 299 0.21 -7.78 -7.02
N TYR A 300 1.41 -8.29 -7.16
CA TYR A 300 1.95 -8.73 -8.43
C TYR A 300 2.26 -10.22 -8.38
N ASP A 301 1.74 -10.96 -9.34
CA ASP A 301 2.04 -12.37 -9.48
C ASP A 301 3.11 -12.59 -10.56
N ASN A 302 4.30 -12.96 -10.11
CA ASN A 302 5.46 -13.20 -10.99
C ASN A 302 5.24 -14.40 -11.94
N GLU A 303 4.34 -15.34 -11.61
CA GLU A 303 4.10 -16.53 -12.43
C GLU A 303 3.21 -16.23 -13.64
N THR A 304 2.15 -15.45 -13.43
CA THR A 304 1.20 -15.08 -14.49
C THR A 304 1.52 -13.74 -15.15
N GLY A 305 2.27 -12.88 -14.43
CA GLY A 305 2.56 -11.51 -14.84
C GLY A 305 1.39 -10.54 -14.62
N TYR A 306 0.33 -10.95 -13.93
CA TYR A 306 -0.78 -10.06 -13.61
C TYR A 306 -0.48 -9.23 -12.36
N LEU A 307 -0.90 -7.95 -12.43
CA LEU A 307 -0.99 -7.08 -11.28
C LEU A 307 -2.45 -6.92 -10.89
N TYR A 308 -2.73 -7.07 -9.61
CA TYR A 308 -4.04 -6.91 -9.00
C TYR A 308 -4.05 -5.63 -8.19
N ARG A 309 -5.04 -4.76 -8.42
CA ARG A 309 -5.27 -3.54 -7.68
C ARG A 309 -6.64 -3.57 -7.04
N PHE A 310 -6.71 -3.38 -5.73
CA PHE A 310 -7.98 -3.34 -5.03
C PHE A 310 -8.57 -1.93 -5.09
N ALA A 311 -9.85 -1.88 -5.46
CA ALA A 311 -10.66 -0.68 -5.52
C ALA A 311 -11.85 -0.84 -4.55
N TYR A 312 -12.24 0.24 -3.90
CA TYR A 312 -13.30 0.24 -2.91
C TYR A 312 -14.33 1.32 -3.24
N GLU A 313 -15.58 0.91 -3.40
CA GLU A 313 -16.70 1.84 -3.52
C GLU A 313 -17.03 2.44 -2.16
N GLY A 314 -17.30 3.74 -2.13
CA GLY A 314 -17.71 4.45 -0.91
C GLY A 314 -19.01 3.88 -0.36
N VAL A 315 -19.18 3.98 0.96
CA VAL A 315 -20.39 3.58 1.69
C VAL A 315 -20.81 4.68 2.64
N ASP A 316 -22.10 4.77 2.93
CA ASP A 316 -22.59 5.72 3.93
C ASP A 316 -21.88 5.52 5.27
N TYR A 317 -21.46 6.60 5.92
CA TYR A 317 -20.75 6.57 7.20
C TYR A 317 -21.54 5.86 8.31
N LYS A 318 -22.86 5.91 8.25
CA LYS A 318 -23.77 5.21 9.17
C LYS A 318 -24.75 4.36 8.38
N ASP A 319 -25.14 3.23 8.94
CA ASP A 319 -26.23 2.43 8.42
C ASP A 319 -27.62 3.06 8.76
N LEU A 320 -28.68 2.37 8.35
CA LEU A 320 -30.06 2.82 8.58
C LEU A 320 -30.44 2.89 10.07
N ASP A 321 -29.76 2.15 10.92
CA ASP A 321 -29.96 2.11 12.38
C ASP A 321 -29.06 3.13 13.10
N GLY A 322 -28.25 3.88 12.35
CA GLY A 322 -27.32 4.89 12.86
C GLY A 322 -26.00 4.31 13.39
N VAL A 323 -25.74 3.03 13.17
CA VAL A 323 -24.49 2.37 13.55
C VAL A 323 -23.38 2.81 12.59
N ARG A 324 -22.26 3.24 13.16
CA ARG A 324 -21.10 3.70 12.40
C ARG A 324 -20.45 2.52 11.69
N LYS A 325 -20.25 2.67 10.38
CA LYS A 325 -19.45 1.75 9.58
C LYS A 325 -17.96 2.05 9.71
N ASN A 326 -17.18 1.10 9.32
CA ASN A 326 -15.72 1.22 9.20
C ASN A 326 -15.28 0.91 7.75
N TRP A 327 -14.01 1.03 7.49
CA TRP A 327 -13.42 0.82 6.16
C TRP A 327 -13.53 -0.62 5.64
N ASP A 328 -13.68 -1.64 6.51
CA ASP A 328 -13.86 -3.03 6.08
C ASP A 328 -15.26 -3.28 5.49
N ASN A 329 -16.21 -2.35 5.73
CA ASN A 329 -17.55 -2.39 5.12
C ASN A 329 -17.63 -1.77 3.72
N LYS A 330 -16.54 -1.22 3.18
CA LYS A 330 -16.52 -0.74 1.80
C LYS A 330 -16.60 -1.92 0.84
N LYS A 331 -17.22 -1.70 -0.33
CA LYS A 331 -17.40 -2.76 -1.33
C LYS A 331 -16.13 -2.95 -2.15
N PRO A 332 -15.43 -4.09 -2.02
CA PRO A 332 -14.17 -4.30 -2.70
C PRO A 332 -14.37 -4.82 -4.14
N SER A 333 -13.47 -4.38 -5.02
CA SER A 333 -13.30 -4.90 -6.37
C SER A 333 -11.81 -5.07 -6.66
N ILE A 334 -11.47 -5.92 -7.62
CA ILE A 334 -10.11 -6.13 -8.08
C ILE A 334 -10.01 -5.71 -9.54
N ILE A 335 -9.11 -4.79 -9.84
CA ILE A 335 -8.71 -4.40 -11.18
C ILE A 335 -7.51 -5.27 -11.56
N ILE A 336 -7.54 -5.85 -12.75
CA ILE A 336 -6.50 -6.75 -13.24
C ILE A 336 -5.75 -6.05 -14.37
N LEU A 337 -4.42 -5.97 -14.24
CA LEU A 337 -3.54 -5.46 -15.29
C LEU A 337 -2.63 -6.60 -15.76
N ASP A 338 -2.32 -6.59 -17.06
CA ASP A 338 -1.36 -7.52 -17.66
C ASP A 338 0.10 -7.10 -17.35
N LYS A 339 1.06 -7.88 -17.83
CA LYS A 339 2.50 -7.63 -17.61
C LYS A 339 2.98 -6.33 -18.26
N GLU A 340 2.30 -5.82 -19.28
CA GLU A 340 2.52 -4.54 -19.94
C GLU A 340 1.79 -3.39 -19.23
N MET A 341 1.15 -3.65 -18.08
CA MET A 341 0.36 -2.69 -17.29
C MET A 341 -0.88 -2.16 -18.00
N ASN A 342 -1.45 -2.91 -18.95
CA ASN A 342 -2.75 -2.62 -19.52
C ASN A 342 -3.82 -3.24 -18.63
N LYS A 343 -4.88 -2.48 -18.36
CA LYS A 343 -6.06 -3.01 -17.67
C LYS A 343 -6.77 -4.03 -18.59
N VAL A 344 -7.00 -5.23 -18.08
CA VAL A 344 -7.58 -6.36 -18.83
C VAL A 344 -8.78 -6.98 -18.14
N GLY A 345 -9.12 -6.57 -16.92
CA GLY A 345 -10.27 -7.10 -16.20
C GLY A 345 -10.67 -6.33 -14.96
N GLU A 346 -11.91 -6.52 -14.55
CA GLU A 346 -12.44 -6.14 -13.25
C GLU A 346 -13.22 -7.30 -12.65
N TYR A 347 -13.11 -7.47 -11.33
CA TYR A 347 -13.81 -8.51 -10.60
C TYR A 347 -14.33 -7.95 -9.28
N HIS A 348 -15.65 -8.07 -9.05
CA HIS A 348 -16.29 -7.63 -7.80
C HIS A 348 -16.19 -8.74 -6.75
N LEU A 349 -15.62 -8.42 -5.62
CA LEU A 349 -15.63 -9.31 -4.46
C LEU A 349 -16.97 -9.19 -3.72
N PRO A 350 -17.54 -10.29 -3.21
CA PRO A 350 -18.70 -10.21 -2.32
C PRO A 350 -18.41 -9.34 -1.10
N VAL A 351 -19.38 -8.49 -0.76
CA VAL A 351 -19.30 -7.61 0.40
C VAL A 351 -19.25 -8.42 1.69
N ASP A 352 -18.49 -7.95 2.67
CA ASP A 352 -18.36 -8.52 4.01
C ASP A 352 -17.90 -10.01 4.06
N GLN A 353 -17.29 -10.51 2.98
CA GLN A 353 -16.75 -11.88 2.94
C GLN A 353 -15.24 -11.94 2.97
N PHE A 354 -14.57 -10.95 2.37
CA PHE A 354 -13.13 -10.93 2.23
C PHE A 354 -12.50 -9.86 3.11
N TYR A 355 -11.48 -10.26 3.87
CA TYR A 355 -10.60 -9.35 4.59
C TYR A 355 -9.41 -8.98 3.71
N THR A 356 -9.61 -7.97 2.89
CA THR A 356 -8.71 -7.59 1.80
C THR A 356 -7.35 -7.03 2.24
N ARG A 357 -7.14 -6.82 3.54
CA ARG A 357 -5.84 -6.42 4.09
C ARG A 357 -4.83 -7.57 4.21
N MET A 358 -5.32 -8.80 4.11
CA MET A 358 -4.48 -9.99 4.16
C MET A 358 -4.59 -10.73 2.83
N PHE A 359 -3.55 -10.61 2.03
CA PHE A 359 -3.49 -11.18 0.68
C PHE A 359 -2.04 -11.51 0.31
N PHE A 360 -1.87 -12.42 -0.62
CA PHE A 360 -0.58 -12.74 -1.24
C PHE A 360 -0.81 -13.46 -2.58
N THR A 361 0.24 -13.54 -3.41
CA THR A 361 0.20 -14.30 -4.69
C THR A 361 0.98 -15.60 -4.53
N TYR A 362 0.43 -16.70 -5.01
CA TYR A 362 1.07 -18.01 -4.94
C TYR A 362 0.51 -18.94 -6.03
N GLN A 363 1.39 -19.65 -6.75
CA GLN A 363 1.03 -20.61 -7.80
C GLN A 363 0.04 -20.05 -8.83
N GLY A 364 0.29 -18.83 -9.32
CA GLY A 364 -0.53 -18.20 -10.35
C GLY A 364 -1.90 -17.74 -9.88
N LYS A 365 -2.12 -17.58 -8.58
CA LYS A 365 -3.38 -17.15 -7.96
C LYS A 365 -3.16 -16.01 -6.98
N LEU A 366 -4.18 -15.17 -6.84
CA LEU A 366 -4.27 -14.20 -5.77
C LEU A 366 -5.05 -14.83 -4.61
N TYR A 367 -4.43 -15.01 -3.47
CA TYR A 367 -5.06 -15.47 -2.23
C TYR A 367 -5.50 -14.27 -1.41
N VAL A 368 -6.78 -14.25 -1.02
CA VAL A 368 -7.36 -13.21 -0.16
C VAL A 368 -8.02 -13.87 1.04
N SER A 369 -7.77 -13.33 2.24
CA SER A 369 -8.34 -13.86 3.47
C SER A 369 -9.86 -13.72 3.49
N ILE A 370 -10.53 -14.74 4.04
CA ILE A 370 -11.97 -14.71 4.38
C ILE A 370 -12.22 -14.58 5.87
N ASN A 371 -11.18 -14.29 6.67
CA ASN A 371 -11.33 -13.98 8.10
C ASN A 371 -11.88 -12.54 8.27
N HIS A 372 -13.06 -12.27 7.72
CA HIS A 372 -13.67 -10.94 7.84
C HIS A 372 -14.22 -10.72 9.26
N PRO A 373 -13.99 -9.56 9.90
CA PRO A 373 -14.42 -9.32 11.29
C PRO A 373 -15.90 -9.55 11.53
N ASP A 374 -16.75 -9.19 10.58
CA ASP A 374 -18.21 -9.28 10.70
C ASP A 374 -18.74 -10.74 10.58
N ASN A 375 -17.89 -11.70 10.16
CA ASN A 375 -18.27 -13.10 9.97
C ASN A 375 -17.88 -14.01 11.13
N ASN A 376 -17.49 -13.46 12.30
CA ASN A 376 -17.01 -14.24 13.45
C ASN A 376 -15.98 -15.31 13.03
N PRO A 377 -14.86 -14.90 12.44
CA PRO A 377 -13.89 -15.85 11.92
C PRO A 377 -13.32 -16.74 13.04
N SER A 378 -12.88 -17.94 12.66
CA SER A 378 -12.14 -18.81 13.58
C SER A 378 -10.92 -18.06 14.13
N GLU A 379 -10.69 -18.16 15.43
CA GLU A 379 -9.48 -17.62 16.07
C GLU A 379 -8.27 -18.58 15.95
N ASP A 380 -8.51 -19.80 15.48
CA ASP A 380 -7.50 -20.87 15.44
C ASP A 380 -6.89 -21.06 14.03
N GLU A 381 -7.41 -20.39 13.01
CA GLU A 381 -6.92 -20.56 11.64
C GLU A 381 -7.08 -19.32 10.76
N LEU A 382 -6.11 -19.14 9.86
CA LEU A 382 -6.19 -18.20 8.75
C LEU A 382 -6.68 -18.93 7.52
N ILE A 383 -7.73 -18.43 6.89
CA ILE A 383 -8.32 -19.03 5.70
C ILE A 383 -8.21 -18.06 4.53
N PHE A 384 -7.64 -18.52 3.42
CA PHE A 384 -7.46 -17.75 2.20
C PHE A 384 -8.12 -18.47 1.03
N VAL A 385 -8.90 -17.74 0.26
CA VAL A 385 -9.46 -18.22 -1.01
C VAL A 385 -8.54 -17.81 -2.15
N GLY A 386 -8.12 -18.77 -2.95
CA GLY A 386 -7.33 -18.57 -4.15
C GLY A 386 -8.21 -18.16 -5.33
N LEU A 387 -7.94 -16.99 -5.89
CA LEU A 387 -8.59 -16.43 -7.05
C LEU A 387 -7.69 -16.59 -8.27
N ARG A 388 -8.13 -17.37 -9.26
CA ARG A 388 -7.37 -17.65 -10.48
C ARG A 388 -7.87 -16.79 -11.64
N PRO A 389 -6.97 -16.09 -12.37
CA PRO A 389 -7.35 -15.39 -13.59
C PRO A 389 -7.71 -16.38 -14.71
N ILE A 390 -8.80 -16.09 -15.42
CA ILE A 390 -9.23 -16.83 -16.61
C ILE A 390 -9.72 -15.85 -17.67
N HIS A 391 -9.63 -16.25 -18.95
CA HIS A 391 -10.28 -15.53 -20.02
C HIS A 391 -11.81 -15.65 -19.91
N LYS A 392 -12.48 -14.53 -20.09
CA LYS A 392 -13.95 -14.51 -20.26
C LYS A 392 -14.31 -15.24 -21.55
N LEU A 393 -15.31 -16.11 -21.49
CA LEU A 393 -15.80 -16.87 -22.64
C LEU A 393 -16.66 -15.97 -23.55
#